data_7bdd398ec96dd3cf959a77d6f048d992
#
_entry.id   7bdd398ec96dd3cf959a77d6f048d992
#
_cell.length_a   1.000
_cell.length_b   1.000
_cell.length_c   1.000
_cell.angle_alpha   90.00
_cell.angle_beta   90.00
_cell.angle_gamma   90.00
#
_symmetry.space_group_name_H-M   'P 1'
#
loop_
_entity.id
_entity.type
_entity.pdbx_description
1 polymer ?
#
loop_
_entity_poly.entity_id
_entity_poly.type
_entity_poly.pdbx_seq_one_letter_code
_entity_poly.pdbx_strand_id
1 'polypeptide(L)'
;HWFGNWPYDATFYEKLRELPHPEVMATRDKYYYIPTQTGRYATPKTEPGLSMTLPANLEEGETVNLPFTISDDLPRWGAVGRIHDVLLRIRIMNTTEVDQLTFTLNGQPIPDQLKRVINEMYRMKAPRYRTGSGYWFIFRLDEPHWPVTGANNLQITLRHRDKGITPQIYVRDVELEIKYLMGKHFHRGQDDDLGPYVCSEM
;
A
#
# COMPACT_ATOMS: atom_id res chain seq x y z
N HIS A 1 25.63 14.89 -1.16
CA HIS A 1 25.14 15.42 -2.45
C HIS A 1 24.67 14.28 -3.35
N TRP A 2 23.54 13.66 -2.98
CA TRP A 2 22.97 12.55 -3.74
C TRP A 2 22.09 12.98 -4.92
N PHE A 3 21.82 14.28 -5.07
CA PHE A 3 20.93 14.84 -6.07
C PHE A 3 21.62 15.70 -7.15
N GLY A 4 22.96 15.80 -7.11
CA GLY A 4 23.68 16.48 -8.15
C GLY A 4 23.81 15.59 -9.38
N ASN A 5 23.22 15.98 -10.48
CA ASN A 5 23.41 15.41 -11.81
C ASN A 5 22.60 14.15 -12.21
N TRP A 6 21.37 14.00 -11.71
CA TRP A 6 20.42 13.15 -12.42
C TRP A 6 19.89 13.97 -13.60
N PRO A 7 20.17 13.57 -14.83
CA PRO A 7 19.54 14.19 -15.97
C PRO A 7 18.06 13.79 -15.95
N TYR A 8 17.21 14.71 -15.54
CA TYR A 8 15.78 14.55 -15.75
C TYR A 8 15.56 14.56 -17.26
N ASP A 9 15.01 13.50 -17.79
CA ASP A 9 14.70 13.39 -19.20
C ASP A 9 13.46 14.22 -19.59
N ALA A 10 13.17 14.31 -20.88
CA ALA A 10 12.00 15.02 -21.37
C ALA A 10 10.70 14.49 -20.77
N THR A 11 10.62 13.18 -20.52
CA THR A 11 9.46 12.50 -19.94
C THR A 11 9.16 12.99 -18.52
N PHE A 12 10.20 13.27 -17.73
CA PHE A 12 10.01 13.84 -16.39
C PHE A 12 9.37 15.23 -16.46
N TYR A 13 9.89 16.09 -17.34
CA TYR A 13 9.35 17.44 -17.49
C TYR A 13 7.94 17.45 -18.07
N GLU A 14 7.61 16.54 -18.98
CA GLU A 14 6.25 16.36 -19.48
C GLU A 14 5.29 16.01 -18.35
N LYS A 15 5.65 15.07 -17.49
CA LYS A 15 4.83 14.69 -16.34
C LYS A 15 4.68 15.82 -15.32
N LEU A 16 5.70 16.63 -15.10
CA LEU A 16 5.58 17.83 -14.26
C LEU A 16 4.58 18.84 -14.83
N ARG A 17 4.51 18.97 -16.16
CA ARG A 17 3.53 19.85 -16.82
C ARG A 17 2.10 19.34 -16.71
N GLU A 18 1.90 18.03 -16.51
CA GLU A 18 0.57 17.44 -16.30
C GLU A 18 -0.01 17.76 -14.92
N LEU A 19 0.84 17.94 -13.89
CA LEU A 19 0.41 18.11 -12.50
C LEU A 19 -0.63 19.22 -12.27
N PRO A 20 -0.56 20.41 -12.91
CA PRO A 20 -1.56 21.43 -12.72
C PRO A 20 -2.87 21.19 -13.48
N HIS A 21 -2.99 20.09 -14.21
CA HIS A 21 -4.16 19.76 -15.03
C HIS A 21 -4.98 18.63 -14.40
N PRO A 22 -5.99 18.92 -13.56
CA PRO A 22 -6.76 17.91 -12.83
C PRO A 22 -7.48 16.91 -13.76
N GLU A 23 -7.90 17.36 -14.95
CA GLU A 23 -8.53 16.52 -15.96
C GLU A 23 -7.56 15.45 -16.53
N VAL A 24 -6.29 15.78 -16.64
CA VAL A 24 -5.25 14.83 -17.07
C VAL A 24 -4.88 13.90 -15.93
N MET A 25 -4.78 14.45 -14.72
CA MET A 25 -4.41 13.66 -13.54
C MET A 25 -5.52 12.71 -13.09
N ALA A 26 -6.78 12.96 -13.46
CA ALA A 26 -7.93 12.16 -13.02
C ALA A 26 -7.82 10.66 -13.40
N THR A 27 -7.11 10.33 -14.48
CA THR A 27 -6.95 8.95 -14.98
C THR A 27 -5.50 8.49 -15.01
N ARG A 28 -4.62 9.13 -14.27
CA ARG A 28 -3.25 8.65 -14.04
C ARG A 28 -3.21 7.71 -12.85
N ASP A 29 -2.26 6.77 -12.87
CA ASP A 29 -2.00 5.89 -11.73
C ASP A 29 -1.75 6.71 -10.46
N LYS A 30 -2.38 6.31 -9.37
CA LYS A 30 -2.26 6.96 -8.06
C LYS A 30 -1.68 6.01 -7.03
N TYR A 31 -0.96 6.61 -6.12
CA TYR A 31 -0.38 5.91 -4.99
C TYR A 31 -0.70 6.70 -3.72
N TYR A 32 -1.45 6.08 -2.84
CA TYR A 32 -1.80 6.60 -1.52
C TYR A 32 -1.09 5.80 -0.44
N TYR A 33 -0.75 6.43 0.64
CA TYR A 33 -0.16 5.76 1.80
C TYR A 33 -0.64 6.41 3.09
N ILE A 34 -0.71 5.61 4.15
CA ILE A 34 -0.92 6.14 5.50
C ILE A 34 0.45 6.56 6.04
N PRO A 35 0.59 7.82 6.52
CA PRO A 35 1.87 8.29 7.05
C PRO A 35 2.41 7.38 8.14
N THR A 36 3.65 6.94 7.98
CA THR A 36 4.35 6.08 8.93
C THR A 36 5.60 6.79 9.43
N GLN A 37 5.89 6.62 10.70
CA GLN A 37 7.16 7.04 11.26
C GLN A 37 8.24 6.07 10.78
N THR A 38 8.92 6.42 9.70
CA THR A 38 9.97 5.59 9.12
C THR A 38 11.34 6.09 9.49
N GLY A 39 12.18 5.13 9.88
CA GLY A 39 13.60 5.22 9.71
C GLY A 39 14.40 5.64 10.91
N ARG A 40 15.64 5.18 10.87
CA ARG A 40 16.73 5.39 11.81
C ARG A 40 17.08 6.88 12.05
N TYR A 41 16.54 7.77 11.21
CA TYR A 41 16.85 9.21 11.17
C TYR A 41 15.62 10.10 11.15
N ALA A 42 14.44 9.53 11.23
CA ALA A 42 13.22 10.31 11.35
C ALA A 42 13.09 10.81 12.80
N THR A 43 13.68 11.94 13.08
CA THR A 43 13.12 12.80 14.11
C THR A 43 11.71 13.11 13.65
N PRO A 44 10.68 12.86 14.48
CA PRO A 44 9.34 13.26 14.16
C PRO A 44 9.31 14.79 14.07
N LYS A 45 9.50 15.32 12.87
CA LYS A 45 9.01 16.65 12.57
C LYS A 45 7.50 16.45 12.42
N THR A 46 6.80 16.52 13.52
CA THR A 46 5.36 16.73 13.53
C THR A 46 5.12 18.07 12.87
N GLU A 47 4.87 18.05 11.57
CA GLU A 47 4.20 19.18 10.97
C GLU A 47 2.86 19.30 11.68
N PRO A 48 2.46 20.51 12.14
CA PRO A 48 1.19 20.70 12.80
C PRO A 48 0.07 20.20 11.88
N GLY A 49 -0.65 19.18 12.29
CA GLY A 49 -1.78 18.60 11.56
C GLY A 49 -1.54 17.24 10.90
N LEU A 50 -0.31 16.70 10.83
CA LEU A 50 -0.07 15.32 10.42
C LEU A 50 -0.07 14.41 11.66
N SER A 51 -1.19 13.76 11.90
CA SER A 51 -1.27 12.64 12.84
C SER A 51 -0.58 11.43 12.21
N MET A 52 0.58 11.04 12.73
CA MET A 52 1.22 9.79 12.32
C MET A 52 0.45 8.63 12.95
N THR A 53 -0.20 7.86 12.12
CA THR A 53 -1.02 6.72 12.56
C THR A 53 -0.21 5.43 12.66
N LEU A 54 0.89 5.34 11.92
CA LEU A 54 1.75 4.16 11.86
C LEU A 54 3.15 4.45 12.43
N PRO A 55 3.83 3.45 13.05
CA PRO A 55 3.39 2.07 13.24
C PRO A 55 2.29 1.92 14.31
N ALA A 56 1.36 0.99 14.12
CA ALA A 56 0.26 0.71 15.04
C ALA A 56 0.38 -0.71 15.59
N ASN A 57 0.41 -0.85 16.92
CA ASN A 57 0.47 -2.14 17.58
C ASN A 57 -0.84 -2.91 17.41
N LEU A 58 -0.71 -4.24 17.29
CA LEU A 58 -1.83 -5.17 17.23
C LEU A 58 -1.78 -6.09 18.43
N GLU A 59 -2.82 -6.02 19.25
CA GLU A 59 -3.02 -6.94 20.37
C GLU A 59 -4.12 -7.95 20.03
N GLU A 60 -4.03 -9.15 20.63
CA GLU A 60 -5.02 -10.21 20.40
C GLU A 60 -6.40 -9.77 20.86
N GLY A 61 -7.38 -9.87 20.00
CA GLY A 61 -8.77 -9.43 20.23
C GLY A 61 -9.04 -7.97 19.94
N GLU A 62 -8.02 -7.14 19.67
CA GLU A 62 -8.18 -5.72 19.39
C GLU A 62 -8.25 -5.42 17.88
N THR A 63 -8.89 -4.29 17.58
CA THR A 63 -9.02 -3.77 16.22
C THR A 63 -8.33 -2.42 16.12
N VAL A 64 -7.40 -2.30 15.20
CA VAL A 64 -6.77 -1.03 14.84
C VAL A 64 -7.54 -0.39 13.71
N ASN A 65 -7.86 0.90 13.86
CA ASN A 65 -8.53 1.72 12.86
C ASN A 65 -7.51 2.63 12.18
N LEU A 66 -7.45 2.57 10.87
CA LEU A 66 -6.49 3.28 10.03
C LEU A 66 -7.24 4.13 9.02
N PRO A 67 -7.57 5.39 9.37
CA PRO A 67 -8.26 6.30 8.47
C PRO A 67 -7.33 6.79 7.36
N PHE A 68 -7.87 6.90 6.13
CA PHE A 68 -7.18 7.49 4.99
C PHE A 68 -8.17 8.15 4.04
N THR A 69 -7.68 8.97 3.14
CA THR A 69 -8.51 9.72 2.19
C THR A 69 -8.00 9.50 0.77
N ILE A 70 -8.92 9.29 -0.17
CA ILE A 70 -8.62 9.27 -1.59
C ILE A 70 -9.43 10.34 -2.34
N SER A 71 -8.90 10.81 -3.45
CA SER A 71 -9.57 11.77 -4.32
C SER A 71 -10.18 11.14 -5.58
N ASP A 72 -9.89 9.86 -5.83
CA ASP A 72 -10.35 9.15 -7.01
C ASP A 72 -11.82 8.76 -6.90
N ASP A 73 -12.58 8.93 -7.99
CA ASP A 73 -13.95 8.46 -8.15
C ASP A 73 -13.92 7.10 -8.86
N LEU A 74 -13.66 6.05 -8.09
CA LEU A 74 -13.51 4.69 -8.61
C LEU A 74 -14.79 4.16 -9.27
N PRO A 75 -15.99 4.35 -8.70
CA PRO A 75 -17.22 3.93 -9.35
C PRO A 75 -17.42 4.55 -10.73
N ARG A 76 -17.15 5.86 -10.85
CA ARG A 76 -17.24 6.56 -12.14
C ARG A 76 -16.29 5.98 -13.18
N TRP A 77 -15.04 5.77 -12.81
CA TRP A 77 -14.03 5.27 -13.75
C TRP A 77 -14.16 3.76 -14.01
N GLY A 78 -14.67 3.01 -13.04
CA GLY A 78 -15.02 1.61 -13.18
C GLY A 78 -16.16 1.41 -14.19
N ALA A 79 -17.22 2.20 -14.10
CA ALA A 79 -18.37 2.14 -15.01
C ALA A 79 -18.01 2.32 -16.50
N VAL A 80 -16.90 3.03 -16.78
CA VAL A 80 -16.37 3.21 -18.13
C VAL A 80 -15.16 2.33 -18.45
N GLY A 81 -14.89 1.34 -17.59
CA GLY A 81 -13.83 0.35 -17.79
C GLY A 81 -12.42 0.93 -17.78
N ARG A 82 -12.17 2.00 -17.03
CA ARG A 82 -10.86 2.67 -16.99
C ARG A 82 -9.98 2.21 -15.84
N ILE A 83 -10.51 1.49 -14.87
CA ILE A 83 -9.75 0.94 -13.75
C ILE A 83 -9.09 -0.37 -14.20
N HIS A 84 -7.79 -0.47 -14.03
CA HIS A 84 -7.02 -1.69 -14.27
C HIS A 84 -6.93 -2.52 -13.00
N ASP A 85 -6.42 -1.91 -11.93
CA ASP A 85 -6.25 -2.55 -10.62
C ASP A 85 -6.45 -1.56 -9.49
N VAL A 86 -6.96 -2.06 -8.37
CA VAL A 86 -6.96 -1.37 -7.07
C VAL A 86 -6.28 -2.31 -6.07
N LEU A 87 -5.09 -1.95 -5.63
CA LEU A 87 -4.23 -2.80 -4.82
C LEU A 87 -4.02 -2.18 -3.45
N LEU A 88 -4.54 -2.84 -2.43
CA LEU A 88 -4.27 -2.49 -1.03
C LEU A 88 -3.13 -3.36 -0.51
N ARG A 89 -2.05 -2.75 -0.05
CA ARG A 89 -0.88 -3.44 0.52
C ARG A 89 -0.71 -3.06 1.97
N ILE A 90 -0.60 -4.06 2.82
CA ILE A 90 -0.45 -3.88 4.26
C ILE A 90 0.77 -4.66 4.71
N ARG A 91 1.72 -3.99 5.33
CA ARG A 91 2.91 -4.62 5.91
C ARG A 91 2.73 -4.77 7.41
N ILE A 92 2.76 -6.03 7.86
CA ILE A 92 2.64 -6.36 9.28
C ILE A 92 3.93 -7.05 9.72
N MET A 93 4.53 -6.55 10.78
CA MET A 93 5.80 -7.04 11.32
C MET A 93 5.55 -8.04 12.44
N ASN A 94 6.49 -8.99 12.57
CA ASN A 94 6.52 -10.02 13.61
C ASN A 94 5.32 -10.97 13.60
N THR A 95 4.57 -11.03 12.51
CA THR A 95 3.49 -12.00 12.32
C THR A 95 4.03 -13.32 11.77
N THR A 96 3.34 -14.40 12.08
CA THR A 96 3.62 -15.78 11.65
C THR A 96 2.45 -16.36 10.86
N GLU A 97 2.60 -17.57 10.35
CA GLU A 97 1.52 -18.28 9.64
C GLU A 97 0.38 -18.74 10.57
N VAL A 98 0.65 -18.79 11.88
CA VAL A 98 -0.33 -19.20 12.91
C VAL A 98 -1.23 -18.04 13.29
N ASP A 99 -0.75 -16.81 13.15
CA ASP A 99 -1.51 -15.62 13.50
C ASP A 99 -2.71 -15.44 12.57
N GLN A 100 -3.87 -15.16 13.16
CA GLN A 100 -5.11 -14.96 12.41
C GLN A 100 -5.50 -13.48 12.39
N LEU A 101 -5.49 -12.92 11.20
CA LEU A 101 -5.81 -11.51 10.95
C LEU A 101 -7.08 -11.41 10.10
N THR A 102 -7.94 -10.44 10.43
CA THR A 102 -9.08 -10.06 9.60
C THR A 102 -8.96 -8.60 9.18
N PHE A 103 -9.37 -8.32 7.97
CA PHE A 103 -9.27 -7.01 7.34
C PHE A 103 -10.66 -6.54 6.91
N THR A 104 -10.99 -5.30 7.21
CA THR A 104 -12.28 -4.71 6.88
C THR A 104 -12.04 -3.31 6.32
N LEU A 105 -12.66 -2.99 5.19
CA LEU A 105 -12.61 -1.67 4.60
C LEU A 105 -14.00 -1.06 4.60
N ASN A 106 -14.15 0.12 5.21
CA ASN A 106 -15.41 0.85 5.34
C ASN A 106 -16.56 -0.02 5.91
N GLY A 107 -16.24 -0.89 6.87
CA GLY A 107 -17.22 -1.80 7.48
C GLY A 107 -17.48 -3.09 6.72
N GLN A 108 -16.91 -3.26 5.51
CA GLN A 108 -17.03 -4.49 4.73
C GLN A 108 -15.80 -5.37 4.91
N PRO A 109 -15.95 -6.65 5.31
CA PRO A 109 -14.84 -7.59 5.36
C PRO A 109 -14.24 -7.80 3.98
N ILE A 110 -12.91 -7.75 3.88
CA ILE A 110 -12.20 -8.05 2.63
C ILE A 110 -12.02 -9.57 2.55
N PRO A 111 -12.55 -10.24 1.50
CA PRO A 111 -12.47 -11.68 1.36
C PRO A 111 -11.03 -12.18 1.19
N ASP A 112 -10.75 -13.36 1.74
CA ASP A 112 -9.44 -14.00 1.62
C ASP A 112 -9.06 -14.38 0.19
N GLN A 113 -10.04 -14.56 -0.70
CA GLN A 113 -9.81 -14.83 -2.12
C GLN A 113 -9.11 -13.68 -2.85
N LEU A 114 -9.26 -12.45 -2.35
CA LEU A 114 -8.61 -11.26 -2.89
C LEU A 114 -7.19 -11.06 -2.32
N LYS A 115 -6.82 -11.89 -1.32
CA LYS A 115 -5.58 -11.74 -0.55
C LYS A 115 -4.46 -12.59 -1.11
N ARG A 116 -3.30 -11.98 -1.24
CA ARG A 116 -2.01 -12.66 -1.42
C ARG A 116 -1.06 -12.26 -0.30
N VAL A 117 -0.36 -13.25 0.25
CA VAL A 117 0.59 -13.02 1.34
C VAL A 117 2.01 -13.25 0.83
N ILE A 118 2.91 -12.31 1.12
CA ILE A 118 4.32 -12.41 0.75
C ILE A 118 5.17 -12.31 2.00
N ASN A 119 5.94 -13.36 2.25
CA ASN A 119 6.93 -13.34 3.30
C ASN A 119 8.15 -12.53 2.82
N GLU A 120 8.42 -11.43 3.50
CA GLU A 120 9.54 -10.53 3.16
C GLU A 120 10.91 -11.20 3.28
N MET A 121 11.02 -12.24 4.14
CA MET A 121 12.27 -12.97 4.33
C MET A 121 12.82 -13.58 3.05
N TYR A 122 11.96 -14.04 2.16
CA TYR A 122 12.39 -14.69 0.92
C TYR A 122 12.76 -13.69 -0.19
N ARG A 123 12.41 -12.42 -0.04
CA ARG A 123 12.64 -11.40 -1.07
C ARG A 123 13.90 -10.56 -0.87
N MET A 124 14.49 -10.57 0.33
CA MET A 124 15.65 -9.72 0.61
C MET A 124 16.97 -10.44 0.31
N LYS A 125 17.72 -9.92 -0.63
CA LYS A 125 19.08 -10.42 -0.97
C LYS A 125 20.13 -10.15 0.14
N ALA A 126 19.85 -9.24 1.07
CA ALA A 126 20.79 -8.86 2.12
C ALA A 126 20.15 -8.95 3.53
N PRO A 127 20.12 -10.14 4.15
CA PRO A 127 19.49 -10.37 5.46
C PRO A 127 20.01 -9.49 6.58
N ARG A 128 21.28 -9.08 6.55
CA ARG A 128 21.94 -8.25 7.57
C ARG A 128 21.31 -6.87 7.77
N TYR A 129 20.52 -6.40 6.82
CA TYR A 129 19.82 -5.10 6.92
C TYR A 129 18.39 -5.23 7.44
N ARG A 130 17.97 -6.42 7.83
CA ARG A 130 16.61 -6.63 8.33
C ARG A 130 16.49 -6.18 9.76
N THR A 131 15.46 -5.43 10.03
CA THR A 131 15.07 -5.00 11.37
C THR A 131 13.87 -5.76 11.91
N GLY A 132 13.57 -6.94 11.38
CA GLY A 132 12.46 -7.80 11.77
C GLY A 132 11.93 -8.64 10.62
N SER A 133 11.15 -9.67 10.93
CA SER A 133 10.39 -10.45 9.96
C SER A 133 9.01 -9.84 9.78
N GLY A 134 8.53 -9.77 8.54
CA GLY A 134 7.23 -9.23 8.24
C GLY A 134 6.61 -9.88 7.01
N TYR A 135 5.30 -9.72 6.93
CA TYR A 135 4.52 -10.16 5.79
C TYR A 135 3.86 -8.97 5.14
N TRP A 136 3.84 -8.98 3.80
CA TRP A 136 2.96 -8.15 3.01
C TRP A 136 1.67 -8.90 2.72
N PHE A 137 0.56 -8.31 3.15
CA PHE A 137 -0.79 -8.71 2.79
C PHE A 137 -1.22 -7.82 1.64
N ILE A 138 -1.40 -8.40 0.46
CA ILE A 138 -1.73 -7.67 -0.76
C ILE A 138 -3.12 -8.11 -1.20
N PHE A 139 -4.03 -7.15 -1.25
CA PHE A 139 -5.40 -7.35 -1.70
C PHE A 139 -5.59 -6.70 -3.07
N ARG A 140 -6.01 -7.49 -4.05
CA ARG A 140 -6.53 -6.96 -5.31
C ARG A 140 -8.02 -6.76 -5.11
N LEU A 141 -8.41 -5.52 -4.80
CA LEU A 141 -9.79 -5.20 -4.49
C LEU A 141 -10.65 -5.22 -5.76
N ASP A 142 -11.77 -5.91 -5.70
CA ASP A 142 -12.83 -5.88 -6.69
C ASP A 142 -13.78 -4.69 -6.43
N GLU A 143 -14.67 -4.40 -7.38
CA GLU A 143 -15.53 -3.22 -7.34
C GLU A 143 -16.35 -3.09 -6.03
N PRO A 144 -16.94 -4.16 -5.46
CA PRO A 144 -17.67 -4.07 -4.19
C PRO A 144 -16.81 -3.67 -3.00
N HIS A 145 -15.49 -3.89 -3.08
CA HIS A 145 -14.55 -3.62 -1.99
C HIS A 145 -13.63 -2.42 -2.28
N TRP A 146 -13.91 -1.64 -3.33
CA TRP A 146 -13.13 -0.43 -3.59
C TRP A 146 -13.33 0.62 -2.50
N PRO A 147 -12.29 1.40 -2.19
CA PRO A 147 -12.47 2.58 -1.34
C PRO A 147 -13.34 3.62 -2.03
N VAL A 148 -14.00 4.44 -1.22
CA VAL A 148 -14.86 5.53 -1.70
C VAL A 148 -14.10 6.85 -1.81
N THR A 149 -14.54 7.75 -2.68
CA THR A 149 -14.00 9.11 -2.72
C THR A 149 -14.19 9.79 -1.36
N GLY A 150 -13.13 10.43 -0.86
CA GLY A 150 -13.13 11.05 0.45
C GLY A 150 -12.59 10.11 1.54
N ALA A 151 -13.21 10.13 2.71
CA ALA A 151 -12.75 9.43 3.90
C ALA A 151 -13.04 7.92 3.83
N ASN A 152 -12.03 7.13 4.16
CA ASN A 152 -12.09 5.69 4.27
C ASN A 152 -11.50 5.24 5.60
N ASN A 153 -11.87 4.05 6.06
CA ASN A 153 -11.34 3.44 7.26
C ASN A 153 -11.00 1.97 7.02
N LEU A 154 -9.71 1.66 7.11
CA LEU A 154 -9.21 0.28 7.13
C LEU A 154 -9.15 -0.19 8.58
N GLN A 155 -9.75 -1.35 8.86
CA GLN A 155 -9.71 -1.98 10.16
C GLN A 155 -8.95 -3.29 10.07
N ILE A 156 -8.04 -3.50 11.02
CA ILE A 156 -7.24 -4.72 11.11
C ILE A 156 -7.44 -5.29 12.51
N THR A 157 -7.91 -6.52 12.60
CA THR A 157 -8.13 -7.21 13.87
C THR A 157 -7.22 -8.43 13.95
N LEU A 158 -6.45 -8.55 15.03
CA LEU A 158 -5.69 -9.73 15.38
C LEU A 158 -6.60 -10.68 16.16
N ARG A 159 -7.10 -11.74 15.51
CA ARG A 159 -8.01 -12.72 16.11
C ARG A 159 -7.31 -13.74 16.99
N HIS A 160 -6.13 -14.13 16.55
CA HIS A 160 -5.29 -15.10 17.28
C HIS A 160 -3.82 -14.76 17.09
N ARG A 161 -3.04 -14.89 18.14
CA ARG A 161 -1.61 -14.66 18.16
C ARG A 161 -0.84 -15.93 18.51
N ASP A 162 0.25 -16.18 17.78
CA ASP A 162 1.22 -17.18 18.17
C ASP A 162 1.97 -16.74 19.45
N LYS A 163 1.70 -17.43 20.56
CA LYS A 163 2.32 -17.14 21.85
C LYS A 163 3.80 -17.56 21.96
N GLY A 164 4.27 -18.33 20.99
CA GLY A 164 5.69 -18.72 20.90
C GLY A 164 6.59 -17.60 20.40
N ILE A 165 6.01 -16.51 19.83
CA ILE A 165 6.73 -15.36 19.30
C ILE A 165 6.59 -14.18 20.27
N THR A 166 7.72 -13.72 20.81
CA THR A 166 7.77 -12.66 21.83
C THR A 166 7.65 -11.23 21.29
N PRO A 167 8.19 -10.87 20.11
CA PRO A 167 8.06 -9.52 19.60
C PRO A 167 6.62 -9.13 19.34
N GLN A 168 6.28 -7.89 19.69
CA GLN A 168 4.95 -7.34 19.43
C GLN A 168 4.66 -7.28 17.93
N ILE A 169 3.45 -7.69 17.55
CA ILE A 169 2.95 -7.56 16.18
C ILE A 169 2.51 -6.10 15.97
N TYR A 170 2.87 -5.52 14.84
CA TYR A 170 2.45 -4.15 14.51
C TYR A 170 2.30 -3.95 13.00
N VAL A 171 1.35 -3.10 12.63
CA VAL A 171 1.19 -2.60 11.27
C VAL A 171 2.26 -1.56 11.03
N ARG A 172 3.08 -1.76 10.02
CA ARG A 172 4.17 -0.85 9.67
C ARG A 172 3.83 0.08 8.52
N ASP A 173 3.33 -0.48 7.42
CA ASP A 173 3.04 0.28 6.23
C ASP A 173 1.65 -0.09 5.69
N VAL A 174 0.92 0.89 5.18
CA VAL A 174 -0.33 0.71 4.45
C VAL A 174 -0.30 1.59 3.22
N GLU A 175 -0.49 0.96 2.07
CA GLU A 175 -0.37 1.55 0.76
C GLU A 175 -1.57 1.17 -0.10
N LEU A 176 -2.09 2.11 -0.87
CA LEU A 176 -3.13 1.87 -1.87
C LEU A 176 -2.64 2.36 -3.22
N GLU A 177 -2.58 1.47 -4.20
CA GLU A 177 -2.25 1.79 -5.58
C GLU A 177 -3.49 1.63 -6.45
N ILE A 178 -3.81 2.66 -7.20
CA ILE A 178 -4.89 2.66 -8.19
C ILE A 178 -4.25 2.78 -9.56
N LYS A 179 -4.43 1.76 -10.38
CA LYS A 179 -3.90 1.69 -11.74
C LYS A 179 -5.00 1.89 -12.75
N TYR A 180 -4.74 2.78 -13.68
CA TYR A 180 -5.66 3.05 -14.78
C TYR A 180 -5.16 2.42 -16.08
N LEU A 181 -6.07 1.99 -16.95
CA LEU A 181 -5.71 1.35 -18.23
C LEU A 181 -4.81 2.23 -19.12
N MET A 182 -4.92 3.55 -19.02
CA MET A 182 -4.06 4.48 -19.77
C MET A 182 -2.82 4.93 -18.98
N GLY A 183 -2.58 4.35 -17.80
CA GLY A 183 -1.40 4.61 -17.01
C GLY A 183 -0.17 3.84 -17.48
N LYS A 184 0.92 3.94 -16.73
CA LYS A 184 2.19 3.26 -17.03
C LYS A 184 2.11 1.73 -17.05
N HIS A 185 1.04 1.16 -16.49
CA HIS A 185 0.82 -0.28 -16.40
C HIS A 185 -0.12 -0.82 -17.49
N PHE A 186 -0.50 -0.01 -18.46
CA PHE A 186 -1.45 -0.37 -19.51
C PHE A 186 -1.11 -1.68 -20.23
N HIS A 187 0.16 -1.98 -20.45
CA HIS A 187 0.62 -3.18 -21.13
C HIS A 187 1.11 -4.30 -20.19
N ARG A 188 0.98 -4.12 -18.87
CA ARG A 188 1.42 -5.14 -17.92
C ARG A 188 0.34 -6.17 -17.67
N GLY A 189 0.76 -7.44 -17.61
CA GLY A 189 -0.09 -8.54 -17.17
C GLY A 189 -0.46 -8.41 -15.68
N GLN A 190 -1.47 -9.18 -15.29
CA GLN A 190 -2.02 -9.12 -13.93
C GLN A 190 -1.03 -9.55 -12.83
N ASP A 191 0.01 -10.31 -13.17
CA ASP A 191 0.97 -10.87 -12.22
C ASP A 191 2.22 -10.01 -12.00
N ASP A 192 2.35 -8.89 -12.70
CA ASP A 192 3.54 -8.04 -12.67
C ASP A 192 3.73 -7.25 -11.36
N ASP A 193 2.76 -7.29 -10.46
CA ASP A 193 2.78 -6.51 -9.22
C ASP A 193 3.74 -7.02 -8.14
N LEU A 194 4.30 -8.19 -8.32
CA LEU A 194 4.90 -8.94 -7.22
C LEU A 194 6.36 -9.31 -7.49
N GLY A 195 6.85 -8.99 -8.66
CA GLY A 195 8.24 -9.17 -9.04
C GLY A 195 9.07 -7.90 -8.84
N PRO A 196 10.40 -8.03 -8.66
CA PRO A 196 11.26 -6.96 -9.09
C PRO A 196 10.94 -6.69 -10.55
N TYR A 197 10.97 -5.44 -10.95
CA TYR A 197 10.85 -5.07 -12.35
C TYR A 197 11.85 -5.93 -13.14
N VAL A 198 11.37 -6.94 -13.82
CA VAL A 198 12.15 -7.56 -14.86
C VAL A 198 12.13 -6.52 -15.97
N CYS A 199 13.18 -5.73 -16.06
CA CYS A 199 13.47 -5.05 -17.30
C CYS A 199 13.57 -6.18 -18.32
N SER A 200 12.55 -6.34 -19.16
CA SER A 200 12.71 -7.10 -20.37
C SER A 200 13.79 -6.37 -21.14
N GLU A 201 14.97 -6.93 -21.15
CA GLU A 201 15.98 -6.54 -22.10
C GLU A 201 15.36 -6.73 -23.48
N MET A 202 15.13 -5.61 -24.15
CA MET A 202 14.92 -5.59 -25.59
C MET A 202 16.28 -5.68 -26.27
#